data_32ab892402084efcd246069fccc36904
#
_entry.id   32ab892402084efcd246069fccc36904
#
_cell.length_a   1.000
_cell.length_b   1.000
_cell.length_c   1.000
_cell.angle_alpha   90.00
_cell.angle_beta   90.00
_cell.angle_gamma   90.00
#
_symmetry.space_group_name_H-M   'P 1'
#
loop_
_entity.id
_entity.type
_entity.pdbx_description
1 polymer ?
#
loop_
_entity_poly.entity_id
_entity_poly.type
_entity_poly.pdbx_seq_one_letter_code
_entity_poly.pdbx_strand_id
1 'polypeptide(L)'
;MRNVYLSQISSAPHVPYAVGVIWAYANQHQEIQNNYTLKEILFLRDPIDEVINRMEDPVVLGLSNYVWNQEYNDSFARQVKKKWKDCFIVYGGPNVYDGNELSKRCDFIDLVVRNEGEVTFYNVMMELLNDTPNWGGIGGITIPSSQPGNNIITPDIARINNLDIIPSPYSLGYFDDCDKLVKARHGADSGMDGTMQTNRGCMYSCTFCNIGMNYYNKVKLRSIDHVYTDLEWMADHNCQYIDNADSNFAIFPSDKLIAHKLVALKETTGYPLKLRTDWAKNAKSKVAEVGMILTAAGINHGMTLALQSVSEDTLVAINRKNIDSDVYRELNLKYLNAGLPTYTEIICPLPAETKSSFMEGICDLIEHGQHNCINIYDCSVTKGSEMNDEQYIKKY
;
A
#
# COMPACT_ATOMS: atom_id res chain seq x y z
N MET A 1 25.27 14.09 13.65
CA MET A 1 24.31 13.55 12.66
C MET A 1 22.90 13.90 13.11
N ARG A 2 22.02 14.20 12.16
CA ARG A 2 20.61 14.61 12.40
C ARG A 2 19.74 13.38 12.55
N ASN A 3 19.00 13.26 13.64
CA ASN A 3 18.19 12.09 13.94
C ASN A 3 16.90 12.06 13.11
N VAL A 4 16.64 10.95 12.43
CA VAL A 4 15.46 10.71 11.60
C VAL A 4 14.64 9.59 12.25
N TYR A 5 13.33 9.80 12.30
CA TYR A 5 12.34 8.79 12.66
C TYR A 5 11.36 8.63 11.51
N LEU A 6 11.04 7.40 11.17
CA LEU A 6 10.04 7.09 10.15
C LEU A 6 8.93 6.26 10.77
N SER A 7 7.70 6.50 10.34
CA SER A 7 6.55 5.82 10.93
C SER A 7 5.57 5.30 9.89
N GLN A 8 5.23 4.02 10.02
CA GLN A 8 4.14 3.35 9.30
C GLN A 8 3.37 2.49 10.30
N ILE A 9 2.55 3.12 11.13
CA ILE A 9 1.79 2.45 12.20
C ILE A 9 0.72 1.52 11.62
N SER A 10 0.70 0.28 12.09
CA SER A 10 -0.32 -0.72 11.82
C SER A 10 -0.94 -1.26 13.12
N SER A 11 -2.10 -1.90 13.02
CA SER A 11 -2.76 -2.59 14.14
C SER A 11 -2.16 -3.97 14.43
N ALA A 12 -1.46 -4.54 13.46
CA ALA A 12 -0.76 -5.82 13.55
C ALA A 12 0.73 -5.62 13.22
N PRO A 13 1.61 -6.56 13.57
CA PRO A 13 3.04 -6.44 13.32
C PRO A 13 3.40 -6.67 11.84
N HIS A 14 2.93 -5.79 10.96
CA HIS A 14 3.33 -5.77 9.56
C HIS A 14 4.67 -5.09 9.38
N VAL A 15 5.45 -5.60 8.44
CA VAL A 15 6.68 -4.94 8.00
C VAL A 15 6.35 -3.53 7.50
N PRO A 16 7.01 -2.48 7.99
CA PRO A 16 6.77 -1.10 7.61
C PRO A 16 7.42 -0.77 6.24
N TYR A 17 6.97 -1.49 5.21
CA TYR A 17 7.61 -1.54 3.89
C TYR A 17 7.71 -0.16 3.21
N ALA A 18 6.63 0.65 3.25
CA ALA A 18 6.63 1.94 2.54
C ALA A 18 7.72 2.90 3.06
N VAL A 19 7.91 2.99 4.37
CA VAL A 19 8.97 3.84 4.95
C VAL A 19 10.35 3.21 4.79
N GLY A 20 10.41 1.88 4.78
CA GLY A 20 11.66 1.15 4.49
C GLY A 20 12.21 1.44 3.09
N VAL A 21 11.38 1.39 2.04
CA VAL A 21 11.82 1.68 0.67
C VAL A 21 12.19 3.15 0.49
N ILE A 22 11.49 4.08 1.17
CA ILE A 22 11.82 5.50 1.17
C ILE A 22 13.21 5.74 1.78
N TRP A 23 13.47 5.11 2.93
CA TRP A 23 14.78 5.24 3.57
C TRP A 23 15.88 4.53 2.79
N ALA A 24 15.62 3.34 2.26
CA ALA A 24 16.58 2.59 1.44
C ALA A 24 17.03 3.41 0.22
N TYR A 25 16.08 4.07 -0.46
CA TYR A 25 16.40 4.97 -1.57
C TYR A 25 17.21 6.19 -1.11
N ALA A 26 16.80 6.87 -0.06
CA ALA A 26 17.51 8.06 0.42
C ALA A 26 18.94 7.70 0.91
N ASN A 27 19.07 6.65 1.71
CA ASN A 27 20.31 6.28 2.37
C ASN A 27 21.35 5.60 1.45
N GLN A 28 21.05 5.33 0.17
CA GLN A 28 22.06 4.93 -0.80
C GLN A 28 22.98 6.09 -1.20
N HIS A 29 22.61 7.33 -0.91
CA HIS A 29 23.35 8.53 -1.24
C HIS A 29 24.27 8.94 -0.08
N GLN A 30 25.54 9.20 -0.40
CA GLN A 30 26.59 9.51 0.59
C GLN A 30 26.25 10.75 1.44
N GLU A 31 25.59 11.74 0.84
CA GLU A 31 25.18 12.98 1.52
C GLU A 31 24.20 12.67 2.66
N ILE A 32 23.28 11.75 2.45
CA ILE A 32 22.35 11.32 3.50
C ILE A 32 23.09 10.56 4.59
N GLN A 33 23.94 9.61 4.23
CA GLN A 33 24.75 8.84 5.18
C GLN A 33 25.62 9.72 6.07
N ASN A 34 26.19 10.80 5.50
CA ASN A 34 27.08 11.72 6.22
C ASN A 34 26.32 12.66 7.18
N ASN A 35 25.05 12.96 6.93
CA ASN A 35 24.32 14.00 7.64
C ASN A 35 23.20 13.49 8.54
N TYR A 36 22.62 12.31 8.23
CA TYR A 36 21.45 11.78 8.89
C TYR A 36 21.66 10.38 9.47
N THR A 37 20.94 10.07 10.53
CA THR A 37 20.87 8.70 11.12
C THR A 37 19.42 8.34 11.32
N LEU A 38 18.98 7.22 10.73
CA LEU A 38 17.71 6.60 11.08
C LEU A 38 17.83 6.01 12.49
N LYS A 39 17.06 6.53 13.42
CA LYS A 39 17.05 6.08 14.81
C LYS A 39 16.10 4.90 15.02
N GLU A 40 14.90 5.02 14.48
CA GLU A 40 13.88 4.00 14.65
C GLU A 40 12.86 4.07 13.52
N ILE A 41 12.36 2.90 13.11
CA ILE A 41 11.13 2.78 12.32
C ILE A 41 10.00 2.42 13.29
N LEU A 42 9.06 3.35 13.46
CA LEU A 42 7.90 3.20 14.34
C LEU A 42 6.78 2.50 13.56
N PHE A 43 6.40 1.29 13.94
CA PHE A 43 5.42 0.50 13.17
C PHE A 43 4.30 -0.11 14.04
N LEU A 44 4.50 -0.20 15.35
CA LEU A 44 3.50 -0.66 16.30
C LEU A 44 2.72 0.52 16.87
N ARG A 45 1.44 0.30 17.18
CA ARG A 45 0.56 1.32 17.78
C ARG A 45 0.80 1.38 19.29
N ASP A 46 2.00 1.79 19.68
CA ASP A 46 2.35 2.02 21.09
C ASP A 46 1.67 3.29 21.62
N PRO A 47 1.47 3.43 22.95
CA PRO A 47 1.06 4.69 23.56
C PRO A 47 2.01 5.83 23.15
N ILE A 48 1.46 6.94 22.68
CA ILE A 48 2.25 8.04 22.11
C ILE A 48 3.25 8.59 23.12
N ASP A 49 2.88 8.68 24.40
CA ASP A 49 3.78 9.18 25.45
C ASP A 49 5.01 8.28 25.63
N GLU A 50 4.85 6.95 25.50
CA GLU A 50 5.96 6.00 25.54
C GLU A 50 6.90 6.19 24.34
N VAL A 51 6.33 6.39 23.15
CA VAL A 51 7.12 6.68 21.94
C VAL A 51 7.89 7.97 22.11
N ILE A 52 7.23 9.06 22.53
CA ILE A 52 7.85 10.37 22.77
C ILE A 52 8.98 10.30 23.82
N ASN A 53 8.81 9.48 24.86
CA ASN A 53 9.81 9.36 25.92
C ASN A 53 11.10 8.66 25.47
N ARG A 54 11.03 7.76 24.48
CA ARG A 54 12.21 7.07 23.94
C ARG A 54 12.86 7.76 22.74
N MET A 55 12.18 8.76 22.16
CA MET A 55 12.77 9.55 21.05
C MET A 55 13.85 10.51 21.57
N GLU A 56 14.93 10.63 20.79
CA GLU A 56 16.10 11.48 21.07
C GLU A 56 16.23 12.53 19.97
N ASP A 57 15.98 13.80 20.30
CA ASP A 57 16.20 14.97 19.46
C ASP A 57 15.88 14.74 17.97
N PRO A 58 14.62 14.44 17.62
CA PRO A 58 14.23 14.19 16.23
C PRO A 58 14.36 15.47 15.41
N VAL A 59 15.14 15.39 14.32
CA VAL A 59 15.26 16.49 13.34
C VAL A 59 14.23 16.32 12.23
N VAL A 60 13.97 15.07 11.82
CA VAL A 60 12.96 14.74 10.82
C VAL A 60 12.09 13.61 11.32
N LEU A 61 10.78 13.79 11.19
CA LEU A 61 9.78 12.75 11.39
C LEU A 61 8.98 12.54 10.11
N GLY A 62 9.15 11.39 9.45
CA GLY A 62 8.36 10.99 8.28
C GLY A 62 7.20 10.08 8.67
N LEU A 63 5.98 10.42 8.27
CA LEU A 63 4.75 9.72 8.64
C LEU A 63 4.04 9.19 7.39
N SER A 64 3.94 7.87 7.25
CA SER A 64 3.14 7.23 6.21
C SER A 64 1.67 7.21 6.63
N ASN A 65 0.82 7.99 5.93
CA ASN A 65 -0.55 8.26 6.33
C ASN A 65 -1.55 7.43 5.51
N TYR A 66 -2.33 6.63 6.23
CA TYR A 66 -3.44 5.81 5.74
C TYR A 66 -4.71 6.13 6.54
N VAL A 67 -5.87 5.73 6.03
CA VAL A 67 -7.15 5.96 6.72
C VAL A 67 -7.20 5.37 8.12
N TRP A 68 -6.52 4.25 8.36
CA TRP A 68 -6.53 3.55 9.66
C TRP A 68 -5.54 4.09 10.69
N ASN A 69 -4.55 4.90 10.30
CA ASN A 69 -3.56 5.46 11.23
C ASN A 69 -3.56 7.00 11.30
N GLN A 70 -4.45 7.66 10.55
CA GLN A 70 -4.51 9.11 10.44
C GLN A 70 -4.62 9.81 11.80
N GLU A 71 -5.57 9.40 12.65
CA GLU A 71 -5.79 10.03 13.95
C GLU A 71 -4.60 9.84 14.89
N TYR A 72 -3.99 8.66 14.85
CA TYR A 72 -2.76 8.41 15.61
C TYR A 72 -1.63 9.30 15.12
N ASN A 73 -1.40 9.37 13.82
CA ASN A 73 -0.36 10.20 13.22
C ASN A 73 -0.54 11.68 13.56
N ASP A 74 -1.75 12.22 13.47
CA ASP A 74 -2.04 13.62 13.81
C ASP A 74 -1.78 13.91 15.30
N SER A 75 -2.21 13.01 16.19
CA SER A 75 -1.96 13.15 17.62
C SER A 75 -0.47 13.06 17.94
N PHE A 76 0.23 12.12 17.32
CA PHE A 76 1.67 11.93 17.49
C PHE A 76 2.47 13.14 17.00
N ALA A 77 2.18 13.62 15.78
CA ALA A 77 2.85 14.78 15.21
C ALA A 77 2.69 16.05 16.07
N ARG A 78 1.48 16.29 16.60
CA ARG A 78 1.24 17.43 17.53
C ARG A 78 2.08 17.32 18.80
N GLN A 79 2.18 16.12 19.37
CA GLN A 79 2.98 15.93 20.58
C GLN A 79 4.48 16.06 20.30
N VAL A 80 4.95 15.58 19.13
CA VAL A 80 6.34 15.82 18.69
C VAL A 80 6.62 17.30 18.54
N LYS A 81 5.78 18.06 17.85
CA LYS A 81 5.93 19.52 17.71
C LYS A 81 5.89 20.27 19.05
N LYS A 82 5.08 19.78 20.00
CA LYS A 82 5.02 20.37 21.35
C LYS A 82 6.35 20.21 22.10
N LYS A 83 7.02 19.07 21.97
CA LYS A 83 8.29 18.77 22.65
C LYS A 83 9.50 19.29 21.86
N TRP A 84 9.50 19.12 20.55
CA TRP A 84 10.57 19.55 19.64
C TRP A 84 10.00 20.43 18.52
N LYS A 85 9.97 21.72 18.75
CA LYS A 85 9.35 22.70 17.84
C LYS A 85 9.98 22.70 16.45
N ASP A 86 11.29 22.46 16.39
CA ASP A 86 12.10 22.50 15.18
C ASP A 86 12.15 21.13 14.45
N CYS A 87 11.51 20.09 14.96
CA CYS A 87 11.40 18.83 14.26
C CYS A 87 10.59 19.02 12.97
N PHE A 88 11.19 18.71 11.83
CA PHE A 88 10.53 18.82 10.52
C PHE A 88 9.66 17.59 10.27
N ILE A 89 8.35 17.82 10.15
CA ILE A 89 7.37 16.73 10.03
C ILE A 89 6.88 16.62 8.59
N VAL A 90 7.15 15.44 7.98
CA VAL A 90 6.80 15.10 6.60
C VAL A 90 5.69 14.05 6.60
N TYR A 91 4.58 14.35 5.94
CA TYR A 91 3.52 13.38 5.66
C TYR A 91 3.66 12.84 4.25
N GLY A 92 3.35 11.54 4.08
CA GLY A 92 3.25 10.88 2.78
C GLY A 92 2.21 9.76 2.85
N GLY A 93 2.07 9.00 1.76
CA GLY A 93 1.13 7.88 1.67
C GLY A 93 -0.19 8.24 1.00
N PRO A 94 -1.12 7.27 0.86
CA PRO A 94 -2.31 7.43 0.02
C PRO A 94 -3.39 8.32 0.63
N ASN A 95 -3.35 8.60 1.94
CA ASN A 95 -4.35 9.41 2.63
C ASN A 95 -3.79 10.75 3.10
N VAL A 96 -3.06 11.44 2.23
CA VAL A 96 -2.55 12.78 2.55
C VAL A 96 -3.63 13.84 2.44
N TYR A 97 -3.47 14.89 3.23
CA TYR A 97 -4.40 16.01 3.24
C TYR A 97 -4.17 16.95 2.07
N ASP A 98 -5.21 17.62 1.65
CA ASP A 98 -5.22 18.65 0.63
C ASP A 98 -6.02 19.90 1.05
N GLY A 99 -5.93 20.95 0.25
CA GLY A 99 -6.74 22.15 0.36
C GLY A 99 -6.91 22.66 1.79
N ASN A 100 -8.16 22.90 2.18
CA ASN A 100 -8.53 23.44 3.48
C ASN A 100 -8.23 22.50 4.66
N GLU A 101 -8.22 21.19 4.44
CA GLU A 101 -7.90 20.22 5.50
C GLU A 101 -6.42 20.34 5.90
N LEU A 102 -5.54 20.48 4.92
CA LEU A 102 -4.10 20.65 5.18
C LEU A 102 -3.83 21.98 5.90
N SER A 103 -4.52 23.06 5.54
CA SER A 103 -4.37 24.36 6.20
C SER A 103 -4.72 24.34 7.69
N LYS A 104 -5.65 23.46 8.11
CA LYS A 104 -5.99 23.24 9.53
C LYS A 104 -4.93 22.46 10.31
N ARG A 105 -3.90 21.97 9.65
CA ARG A 105 -2.83 21.11 10.19
C ARG A 105 -1.44 21.68 10.01
N CYS A 106 -1.32 22.92 9.54
CA CYS A 106 -0.05 23.60 9.31
C CYS A 106 0.74 23.91 10.61
N ASP A 107 0.11 23.74 11.77
CA ASP A 107 0.77 23.86 13.07
C ASP A 107 1.65 22.64 13.42
N PHE A 108 1.45 21.51 12.77
CA PHE A 108 2.24 20.29 13.02
C PHE A 108 2.68 19.53 11.75
N ILE A 109 2.20 19.88 10.56
CA ILE A 109 2.70 19.34 9.29
C ILE A 109 3.51 20.42 8.59
N ASP A 110 4.80 20.16 8.34
CA ASP A 110 5.65 21.09 7.61
C ASP A 110 5.58 20.87 6.10
N LEU A 111 5.41 19.59 5.67
CA LEU A 111 5.42 19.24 4.25
C LEU A 111 4.66 17.93 4.01
N VAL A 112 3.99 17.87 2.87
CA VAL A 112 3.35 16.64 2.35
C VAL A 112 4.06 16.22 1.07
N VAL A 113 4.47 14.94 1.02
CA VAL A 113 4.98 14.27 -0.19
C VAL A 113 3.83 13.57 -0.87
N ARG A 114 3.63 13.87 -2.17
CA ARG A 114 2.60 13.28 -3.01
C ARG A 114 3.17 12.18 -3.91
N ASN A 115 2.33 11.20 -4.25
CA ASN A 115 2.65 10.10 -5.18
C ASN A 115 3.83 9.23 -4.70
N GLU A 116 4.81 8.90 -5.59
CA GLU A 116 6.00 8.14 -5.22
C GLU A 116 6.94 8.97 -4.36
N GLY A 117 7.21 8.48 -3.16
CA GLY A 117 7.90 9.26 -2.13
C GLY A 117 9.43 9.18 -2.17
N GLU A 118 10.00 8.18 -2.80
CA GLU A 118 11.43 7.84 -2.66
C GLU A 118 12.35 8.99 -3.11
N VAL A 119 12.18 9.46 -4.33
CA VAL A 119 12.98 10.55 -4.91
C VAL A 119 12.63 11.88 -4.24
N THR A 120 11.34 12.13 -4.02
CA THR A 120 10.87 13.38 -3.41
C THR A 120 11.38 13.51 -1.97
N PHE A 121 11.30 12.45 -1.17
CA PHE A 121 11.80 12.48 0.21
C PHE A 121 13.32 12.69 0.25
N TYR A 122 14.08 12.01 -0.62
CA TYR A 122 15.51 12.30 -0.75
C TYR A 122 15.79 13.77 -1.04
N ASN A 123 15.09 14.37 -2.01
CA ASN A 123 15.25 15.79 -2.34
C ASN A 123 14.89 16.71 -1.16
N VAL A 124 13.82 16.38 -0.41
CA VAL A 124 13.46 17.11 0.82
C VAL A 124 14.57 17.04 1.86
N MET A 125 15.15 15.86 2.07
CA MET A 125 16.25 15.67 3.02
C MET A 125 17.51 16.46 2.59
N MET A 126 17.81 16.50 1.30
CA MET A 126 18.91 17.30 0.76
C MET A 126 18.66 18.80 0.96
N GLU A 127 17.44 19.27 0.72
CA GLU A 127 17.09 20.68 0.86
C GLU A 127 17.12 21.15 2.32
N LEU A 128 16.81 20.25 3.27
CA LEU A 128 16.93 20.52 4.72
C LEU A 128 18.39 20.70 5.19
N LEU A 129 19.39 20.42 4.36
CA LEU A 129 20.80 20.74 4.66
C LEU A 129 21.14 22.20 4.41
N ASN A 130 20.34 22.90 3.62
CA ASN A 130 20.55 24.32 3.29
C ASN A 130 19.99 25.22 4.38
N ASP A 131 20.68 26.31 4.69
CA ASP A 131 20.22 27.30 5.67
C ASP A 131 18.93 28.02 5.23
N THR A 132 18.72 28.10 3.91
CA THR A 132 17.52 28.70 3.30
C THR A 132 16.93 27.74 2.25
N PRO A 133 16.05 26.80 2.66
CA PRO A 133 15.49 25.83 1.76
C PRO A 133 14.68 26.42 0.61
N ASN A 134 14.93 25.97 -0.61
CA ASN A 134 14.16 26.30 -1.82
C ASN A 134 13.15 25.21 -2.17
N TRP A 135 12.04 25.20 -1.48
CA TRP A 135 10.99 24.20 -1.70
C TRP A 135 10.39 24.24 -3.10
N GLY A 136 10.37 25.38 -3.76
CA GLY A 136 9.86 25.53 -5.13
C GLY A 136 10.63 24.72 -6.18
N GLY A 137 11.86 24.31 -5.88
CA GLY A 137 12.70 23.47 -6.72
C GLY A 137 12.40 21.95 -6.61
N ILE A 138 11.60 21.54 -5.61
CA ILE A 138 11.27 20.12 -5.39
C ILE A 138 9.89 19.82 -5.95
N GLY A 139 9.81 18.86 -6.91
CA GLY A 139 8.54 18.36 -7.42
C GLY A 139 7.86 17.40 -6.46
N GLY A 140 6.53 17.29 -6.54
CA GLY A 140 5.74 16.32 -5.81
C GLY A 140 5.49 16.65 -4.33
N ILE A 141 5.63 17.92 -3.94
CA ILE A 141 5.36 18.35 -2.56
C ILE A 141 4.20 19.34 -2.44
N THR A 142 3.59 19.37 -1.27
CA THR A 142 2.67 20.42 -0.84
C THR A 142 3.12 20.97 0.51
N ILE A 143 3.28 22.29 0.62
CA ILE A 143 3.61 22.98 1.86
C ILE A 143 2.33 23.65 2.36
N PRO A 144 1.91 23.35 3.59
CA PRO A 144 0.72 23.92 4.17
C PRO A 144 0.88 25.40 4.48
N SER A 145 -0.20 26.15 4.33
CA SER A 145 -0.34 27.55 4.77
C SER A 145 -1.49 27.65 5.77
N SER A 146 -1.35 28.50 6.77
CA SER A 146 -2.43 28.80 7.72
C SER A 146 -3.64 29.48 7.03
N GLN A 147 -3.42 30.05 5.85
CA GLN A 147 -4.50 30.64 5.05
C GLN A 147 -5.02 29.61 4.03
N PRO A 148 -6.30 29.20 4.10
CA PRO A 148 -6.89 28.32 3.13
C PRO A 148 -6.70 28.82 1.69
N GLY A 149 -6.31 27.91 0.79
CA GLY A 149 -6.04 28.23 -0.61
C GLY A 149 -4.62 28.73 -0.93
N ASN A 150 -3.79 29.05 0.08
CA ASN A 150 -2.43 29.54 -0.10
C ASN A 150 -1.35 28.47 0.10
N ASN A 151 -1.72 27.18 0.07
CA ASN A 151 -0.74 26.10 0.08
C ASN A 151 0.18 26.20 -1.14
N ILE A 152 1.47 25.97 -0.96
CA ILE A 152 2.41 25.86 -2.08
C ILE A 152 2.33 24.43 -2.61
N ILE A 153 1.91 24.27 -3.86
CA ILE A 153 1.78 22.98 -4.54
C ILE A 153 2.76 22.97 -5.71
N THR A 154 3.75 22.13 -5.66
CA THR A 154 4.71 21.97 -6.77
C THR A 154 4.20 20.95 -7.80
N PRO A 155 4.68 20.99 -9.06
CA PRO A 155 4.34 20.00 -10.05
C PRO A 155 4.70 18.57 -9.60
N ASP A 156 3.93 17.58 -10.03
CA ASP A 156 4.26 16.18 -9.78
C ASP A 156 5.57 15.78 -10.45
N ILE A 157 6.34 14.91 -9.83
CA ILE A 157 7.53 14.33 -10.44
C ILE A 157 7.16 13.19 -11.40
N ALA A 158 8.04 12.92 -12.37
CA ALA A 158 7.91 11.75 -13.21
C ALA A 158 8.01 10.47 -12.37
N ARG A 159 7.20 9.46 -12.74
CA ARG A 159 7.26 8.16 -12.09
C ARG A 159 8.62 7.49 -12.24
N ILE A 160 9.00 6.73 -11.24
CA ILE A 160 10.16 5.85 -11.29
C ILE A 160 9.91 4.78 -12.36
N ASN A 161 10.74 4.78 -13.41
CA ASN A 161 10.60 3.85 -14.54
C ASN A 161 11.20 2.48 -14.25
N ASN A 162 12.31 2.44 -13.54
CA ASN A 162 12.98 1.23 -13.10
C ASN A 162 12.88 1.14 -11.58
N LEU A 163 12.07 0.22 -11.05
CA LEU A 163 11.88 0.06 -9.61
C LEU A 163 13.14 -0.51 -8.90
N ASP A 164 14.06 -1.09 -9.65
CA ASP A 164 15.30 -1.67 -9.07
C ASP A 164 16.34 -0.61 -8.67
N ILE A 165 16.10 0.67 -9.00
CA ILE A 165 16.91 1.77 -8.42
C ILE A 165 16.65 1.96 -6.92
N ILE A 166 15.56 1.37 -6.40
CA ILE A 166 15.23 1.38 -4.98
C ILE A 166 15.81 0.11 -4.37
N PRO A 167 16.85 0.19 -3.54
CA PRO A 167 17.43 -1.00 -2.91
C PRO A 167 16.40 -1.72 -2.02
N SER A 168 16.57 -3.03 -1.84
CA SER A 168 15.71 -3.79 -0.95
C SER A 168 15.93 -3.38 0.51
N PRO A 169 14.92 -2.88 1.23
CA PRO A 169 15.03 -2.57 2.64
C PRO A 169 15.21 -3.83 3.50
N TYR A 170 14.79 -4.98 3.00
CA TYR A 170 14.97 -6.29 3.65
C TYR A 170 16.45 -6.67 3.66
N SER A 171 17.10 -6.71 2.48
CA SER A 171 18.51 -7.09 2.37
C SER A 171 19.46 -6.09 3.04
N LEU A 172 19.03 -4.84 3.22
CA LEU A 172 19.78 -3.81 3.95
C LEU A 172 19.60 -3.88 5.46
N GLY A 173 18.78 -4.83 5.98
CA GLY A 173 18.58 -5.06 7.40
C GLY A 173 17.74 -3.98 8.12
N TYR A 174 17.00 -3.13 7.37
CA TYR A 174 16.21 -2.07 8.03
C TYR A 174 15.03 -2.58 8.83
N PHE A 175 14.66 -3.84 8.67
CA PHE A 175 13.56 -4.46 9.42
C PHE A 175 14.03 -5.42 10.52
N ASP A 176 15.35 -5.64 10.68
CA ASP A 176 15.88 -6.60 11.65
C ASP A 176 15.54 -6.20 13.10
N ASP A 177 15.59 -4.90 13.41
CA ASP A 177 15.22 -4.43 14.74
C ASP A 177 13.71 -4.45 14.97
N CYS A 178 12.90 -4.28 13.91
CA CYS A 178 11.45 -4.48 13.98
C CYS A 178 11.12 -5.96 14.28
N ASP A 179 11.80 -6.89 13.62
CA ASP A 179 11.63 -8.33 13.84
C ASP A 179 12.05 -8.74 15.26
N LYS A 180 13.21 -8.25 15.72
CA LYS A 180 13.64 -8.47 17.11
C LYS A 180 12.63 -7.96 18.13
N LEU A 181 12.05 -6.79 17.89
CA LEU A 181 11.03 -6.20 18.78
C LEU A 181 9.77 -7.06 18.83
N VAL A 182 9.29 -7.56 17.67
CA VAL A 182 8.13 -8.46 17.62
C VAL A 182 8.41 -9.76 18.36
N LYS A 183 9.55 -10.39 18.12
CA LYS A 183 9.97 -11.62 18.82
C LYS A 183 10.12 -11.42 20.34
N ALA A 184 10.62 -10.27 20.77
CA ALA A 184 10.73 -9.94 22.18
C ALA A 184 9.36 -9.76 22.86
N ARG A 185 8.35 -9.24 22.14
CA ARG A 185 7.00 -9.01 22.67
C ARG A 185 6.09 -10.24 22.62
N HIS A 186 6.22 -11.07 21.59
CA HIS A 186 5.26 -12.13 21.26
C HIS A 186 5.86 -13.54 21.30
N GLY A 187 7.16 -13.68 21.55
CA GLY A 187 7.89 -14.94 21.60
C GLY A 187 8.81 -15.17 20.40
N ALA A 188 9.82 -16.01 20.58
CA ALA A 188 10.89 -16.24 19.60
C ALA A 188 10.39 -16.80 18.24
N ASP A 189 9.28 -17.54 18.26
CA ASP A 189 8.68 -18.14 17.05
C ASP A 189 7.71 -17.18 16.35
N SER A 190 7.48 -15.98 16.89
CA SER A 190 6.64 -14.97 16.27
C SER A 190 7.40 -14.30 15.13
N GLY A 191 6.70 -14.04 14.01
CA GLY A 191 7.21 -13.26 12.88
C GLY A 191 6.29 -12.10 12.58
N MET A 192 6.79 -11.16 11.80
CA MET A 192 5.98 -10.10 11.21
C MET A 192 5.24 -10.62 9.98
N ASP A 193 4.13 -9.97 9.63
CA ASP A 193 3.55 -10.13 8.29
C ASP A 193 4.41 -9.38 7.27
N GLY A 194 4.90 -10.09 6.26
CA GLY A 194 5.76 -9.51 5.21
C GLY A 194 4.96 -8.73 4.17
N THR A 195 5.59 -7.80 3.49
CA THR A 195 5.01 -7.10 2.34
C THR A 195 5.85 -7.36 1.09
N MET A 196 5.26 -8.01 0.09
CA MET A 196 5.87 -8.21 -1.22
C MET A 196 5.36 -7.16 -2.20
N GLN A 197 6.24 -6.57 -2.99
CA GLN A 197 5.88 -5.72 -4.12
C GLN A 197 6.62 -6.18 -5.37
N THR A 198 5.93 -6.77 -6.34
CA THR A 198 6.51 -7.24 -7.59
C THR A 198 6.38 -6.21 -8.70
N ASN A 199 5.36 -5.35 -8.56
CA ASN A 199 5.08 -4.29 -9.52
C ASN A 199 4.41 -3.09 -8.84
N ARG A 200 4.29 -1.99 -9.58
CA ARG A 200 3.66 -0.77 -9.10
C ARG A 200 2.81 -0.16 -10.22
N GLY A 201 1.53 0.04 -9.93
CA GLY A 201 0.55 0.63 -10.82
C GLY A 201 -0.55 -0.35 -11.24
N CYS A 202 -1.56 0.16 -11.94
CA CYS A 202 -2.70 -0.61 -12.40
C CYS A 202 -3.06 -0.22 -13.83
N MET A 203 -3.36 -1.21 -14.67
CA MET A 203 -3.75 -0.95 -16.06
C MET A 203 -5.24 -0.61 -16.21
N TYR A 204 -6.01 -0.71 -15.13
CA TYR A 204 -7.43 -0.39 -15.11
C TYR A 204 -7.67 1.02 -14.57
N SER A 205 -8.76 1.65 -15.00
CA SER A 205 -9.15 3.02 -14.63
C SER A 205 -10.53 3.06 -13.96
N CYS A 206 -10.75 2.19 -12.96
CA CYS A 206 -12.00 2.19 -12.21
C CYS A 206 -12.14 3.51 -11.42
N THR A 207 -13.28 4.20 -11.54
CA THR A 207 -13.48 5.56 -11.00
C THR A 207 -13.45 5.64 -9.47
N PHE A 208 -13.76 4.55 -8.77
CA PHE A 208 -13.69 4.45 -7.31
C PHE A 208 -12.28 4.27 -6.76
N CYS A 209 -11.30 3.91 -7.63
CA CYS A 209 -9.95 3.55 -7.22
C CYS A 209 -8.96 4.69 -7.50
N ASN A 210 -8.13 5.02 -6.54
CA ASN A 210 -7.10 6.04 -6.71
C ASN A 210 -5.78 5.51 -7.30
N ILE A 211 -5.62 4.18 -7.45
CA ILE A 211 -4.37 3.58 -7.96
C ILE A 211 -4.32 3.59 -9.49
N GLY A 212 -5.42 3.26 -10.19
CA GLY A 212 -5.46 3.17 -11.65
C GLY A 212 -5.54 4.51 -12.37
N MET A 213 -5.70 5.60 -11.64
CA MET A 213 -5.89 6.93 -12.21
C MET A 213 -4.57 7.63 -12.48
N ASN A 214 -4.49 8.30 -13.63
CA ASN A 214 -3.44 9.26 -14.00
C ASN A 214 -1.99 8.83 -13.68
N TYR A 215 -1.51 9.07 -12.47
CA TYR A 215 -0.12 8.87 -12.08
C TYR A 215 0.30 7.39 -12.14
N TYR A 216 -0.54 6.47 -11.67
CA TYR A 216 -0.23 5.03 -11.58
C TYR A 216 -0.81 4.17 -12.71
N ASN A 217 -1.26 4.75 -13.81
CA ASN A 217 -1.93 4.06 -14.92
C ASN A 217 -1.06 3.11 -15.77
N LYS A 218 0.25 3.10 -15.54
CA LYS A 218 1.19 2.17 -16.20
C LYS A 218 1.87 1.30 -15.16
N VAL A 219 1.88 0.00 -15.39
CA VAL A 219 2.55 -0.94 -14.51
C VAL A 219 4.06 -0.90 -14.74
N LYS A 220 4.81 -0.81 -13.65
CA LYS A 220 6.28 -0.93 -13.60
C LYS A 220 6.62 -2.18 -12.82
N LEU A 221 7.50 -3.02 -13.38
CA LEU A 221 7.90 -4.29 -12.77
C LEU A 221 9.21 -4.11 -11.99
N ARG A 222 9.38 -4.88 -10.91
CA ARG A 222 10.65 -5.17 -10.28
C ARG A 222 11.32 -6.35 -10.97
N SER A 223 12.63 -6.41 -10.91
CA SER A 223 13.37 -7.62 -11.31
C SER A 223 13.02 -8.79 -10.39
N ILE A 224 13.03 -9.98 -10.96
CA ILE A 224 12.70 -11.19 -10.21
C ILE A 224 13.72 -11.47 -9.11
N ASP A 225 15.00 -11.16 -9.34
CA ASP A 225 16.06 -11.33 -8.36
C ASP A 225 15.83 -10.47 -7.13
N HIS A 226 15.37 -9.23 -7.32
CA HIS A 226 15.00 -8.34 -6.21
C HIS A 226 13.85 -8.93 -5.39
N VAL A 227 12.80 -9.39 -6.06
CA VAL A 227 11.66 -10.02 -5.39
C VAL A 227 12.08 -11.29 -4.65
N TYR A 228 12.95 -12.11 -5.23
CA TYR A 228 13.44 -13.32 -4.58
C TYR A 228 14.23 -13.01 -3.31
N THR A 229 15.09 -11.98 -3.34
CA THR A 229 15.83 -11.53 -2.15
C THR A 229 14.87 -11.11 -1.01
N ASP A 230 13.82 -10.36 -1.33
CA ASP A 230 12.82 -9.95 -0.35
C ASP A 230 12.07 -11.17 0.25
N LEU A 231 11.69 -12.13 -0.59
CA LEU A 231 11.01 -13.35 -0.16
C LEU A 231 11.90 -14.27 0.69
N GLU A 232 13.19 -14.37 0.38
CA GLU A 232 14.16 -15.13 1.18
C GLU A 232 14.27 -14.54 2.58
N TRP A 233 14.44 -13.22 2.70
CA TRP A 233 14.44 -12.57 4.01
C TRP A 233 13.14 -12.84 4.80
N MET A 234 11.98 -12.73 4.16
CA MET A 234 10.70 -12.99 4.81
C MET A 234 10.60 -14.43 5.33
N ALA A 235 11.06 -15.41 4.55
CA ALA A 235 11.06 -16.81 4.96
C ALA A 235 12.02 -17.07 6.13
N ASP A 236 13.23 -16.52 6.07
CA ASP A 236 14.26 -16.66 7.11
C ASP A 236 13.87 -15.99 8.44
N HIS A 237 12.98 -14.99 8.39
CA HIS A 237 12.46 -14.27 9.57
C HIS A 237 11.09 -14.77 10.04
N ASN A 238 10.63 -15.92 9.53
CA ASN A 238 9.37 -16.57 9.93
C ASN A 238 8.11 -15.73 9.63
N CYS A 239 8.11 -14.94 8.54
CA CYS A 239 6.92 -14.22 8.14
C CYS A 239 5.78 -15.20 7.82
N GLN A 240 4.74 -15.20 8.66
CA GLN A 240 3.63 -16.16 8.54
C GLN A 240 2.75 -15.83 7.34
N TYR A 241 2.43 -14.55 7.20
CA TYR A 241 1.65 -14.04 6.07
C TYR A 241 2.53 -13.12 5.22
N ILE A 242 2.34 -13.19 3.92
CA ILE A 242 2.89 -12.22 2.98
C ILE A 242 1.71 -11.50 2.34
N ASP A 243 1.67 -10.18 2.49
CA ASP A 243 0.74 -9.31 1.79
C ASP A 243 1.38 -8.84 0.49
N ASN A 244 0.78 -9.16 -0.63
CA ASN A 244 1.23 -8.64 -1.91
C ASN A 244 0.61 -7.24 -2.15
N ALA A 245 1.46 -6.24 -2.25
CA ALA A 245 1.06 -4.85 -2.49
C ALA A 245 0.70 -4.53 -3.95
N ASP A 246 0.76 -5.52 -4.84
CA ASP A 246 0.41 -5.35 -6.25
C ASP A 246 -1.11 -5.20 -6.41
N SER A 247 -1.53 -4.29 -7.28
CA SER A 247 -2.97 -4.13 -7.58
C SER A 247 -3.58 -5.30 -8.36
N ASN A 248 -2.76 -6.16 -8.97
CA ASN A 248 -3.20 -7.32 -9.75
C ASN A 248 -2.07 -8.36 -9.83
N PHE A 249 -2.25 -9.50 -9.20
CA PHE A 249 -1.30 -10.61 -9.26
C PHE A 249 -1.72 -11.68 -10.27
N ALA A 250 -0.77 -12.45 -10.79
CA ALA A 250 -0.93 -13.49 -11.81
C ALA A 250 -1.27 -12.96 -13.23
N ILE A 251 -0.82 -11.74 -13.56
CA ILE A 251 -0.88 -11.21 -14.92
C ILE A 251 0.41 -11.51 -15.70
N PHE A 252 1.55 -11.31 -15.05
CA PHE A 252 2.86 -11.36 -15.69
C PHE A 252 3.46 -12.77 -15.65
N PRO A 253 4.33 -13.13 -16.60
CA PRO A 253 5.04 -14.41 -16.58
C PRO A 253 5.88 -14.62 -15.31
N SER A 254 6.43 -13.56 -14.74
CA SER A 254 7.17 -13.56 -13.46
C SER A 254 6.35 -14.08 -12.29
N ASP A 255 5.03 -13.85 -12.28
CA ASP A 255 4.18 -14.20 -11.15
C ASP A 255 4.12 -15.72 -10.92
N LYS A 256 4.20 -16.51 -12.00
CA LYS A 256 4.32 -17.96 -11.90
C LYS A 256 5.66 -18.39 -11.28
N LEU A 257 6.76 -17.72 -11.64
CA LEU A 257 8.09 -17.98 -11.08
C LEU A 257 8.13 -17.61 -9.59
N ILE A 258 7.48 -16.51 -9.22
CA ILE A 258 7.32 -16.09 -7.82
C ILE A 258 6.51 -17.12 -7.03
N ALA A 259 5.41 -17.65 -7.60
CA ALA A 259 4.65 -18.72 -6.96
C ALA A 259 5.48 -19.97 -6.68
N HIS A 260 6.30 -20.40 -7.64
CA HIS A 260 7.21 -21.52 -7.43
C HIS A 260 8.29 -21.22 -6.38
N LYS A 261 8.82 -19.98 -6.33
CA LYS A 261 9.78 -19.57 -5.30
C LYS A 261 9.13 -19.63 -3.90
N LEU A 262 7.90 -19.14 -3.75
CA LEU A 262 7.15 -19.22 -2.48
C LEU A 262 6.95 -20.67 -2.03
N VAL A 263 6.62 -21.58 -2.97
CA VAL A 263 6.49 -23.02 -2.66
C VAL A 263 7.82 -23.59 -2.17
N ALA A 264 8.90 -23.35 -2.90
CA ALA A 264 10.24 -23.84 -2.52
C ALA A 264 10.69 -23.31 -1.15
N LEU A 265 10.44 -22.03 -0.85
CA LEU A 265 10.74 -21.45 0.46
C LEU A 265 9.93 -22.13 1.56
N LYS A 266 8.62 -22.35 1.36
CA LYS A 266 7.81 -23.05 2.35
C LYS A 266 8.25 -24.48 2.58
N GLU A 267 8.66 -25.20 1.54
CA GLU A 267 9.18 -26.57 1.66
C GLU A 267 10.48 -26.64 2.47
N THR A 268 11.32 -25.61 2.37
CA THR A 268 12.63 -25.58 3.04
C THR A 268 12.61 -24.96 4.43
N THR A 269 11.79 -23.93 4.64
CA THR A 269 11.76 -23.14 5.90
C THR A 269 10.48 -23.32 6.72
N GLY A 270 9.40 -23.80 6.09
CA GLY A 270 8.06 -23.81 6.67
C GLY A 270 7.26 -22.53 6.40
N TYR A 271 7.87 -21.49 5.85
CA TYR A 271 7.27 -20.16 5.62
C TYR A 271 7.31 -19.74 4.16
N PRO A 272 6.35 -18.90 3.69
CA PRO A 272 5.21 -18.38 4.44
C PRO A 272 4.11 -19.42 4.64
N LEU A 273 3.24 -19.20 5.62
CA LEU A 273 2.03 -19.99 5.81
C LEU A 273 1.00 -19.64 4.73
N LYS A 274 0.80 -18.35 4.47
CA LYS A 274 -0.20 -17.84 3.51
C LYS A 274 0.29 -16.61 2.75
N LEU A 275 -0.19 -16.49 1.51
CA LEU A 275 -0.12 -15.30 0.67
C LEU A 275 -1.51 -14.67 0.58
N ARG A 276 -1.62 -13.38 0.90
CA ARG A 276 -2.78 -12.54 0.64
C ARG A 276 -2.48 -11.66 -0.57
N THR A 277 -3.33 -11.68 -1.58
CA THR A 277 -3.08 -10.93 -2.82
C THR A 277 -4.37 -10.57 -3.53
N ASP A 278 -4.34 -9.44 -4.24
CA ASP A 278 -5.37 -9.05 -5.18
C ASP A 278 -5.16 -9.77 -6.51
N TRP A 279 -5.99 -10.76 -6.79
CA TRP A 279 -5.92 -11.52 -8.04
C TRP A 279 -6.32 -10.67 -9.25
N ALA A 280 -5.64 -10.88 -10.35
CA ALA A 280 -5.94 -10.19 -11.59
C ALA A 280 -7.34 -10.49 -12.11
N LYS A 281 -8.11 -9.44 -12.40
CA LYS A 281 -9.55 -9.50 -12.66
C LYS A 281 -9.94 -10.24 -13.92
N ASN A 282 -9.12 -10.18 -14.98
CA ASN A 282 -9.46 -10.66 -16.33
C ASN A 282 -8.49 -11.71 -16.89
N ALA A 283 -7.54 -12.22 -16.11
CA ALA A 283 -6.51 -13.15 -16.59
C ALA A 283 -6.92 -14.64 -16.32
N LYS A 284 -7.93 -15.11 -17.01
CA LYS A 284 -8.65 -16.37 -16.81
C LYS A 284 -7.78 -17.62 -16.56
N SER A 285 -6.82 -17.93 -17.43
CA SER A 285 -6.04 -19.18 -17.32
C SER A 285 -4.80 -19.02 -16.43
N LYS A 286 -4.12 -17.89 -16.49
CA LYS A 286 -2.90 -17.64 -15.71
C LYS A 286 -3.18 -17.54 -14.22
N VAL A 287 -4.25 -16.81 -13.84
CA VAL A 287 -4.69 -16.70 -12.44
C VAL A 287 -5.00 -18.09 -11.86
N ALA A 288 -5.74 -18.89 -12.62
CA ALA A 288 -6.06 -20.24 -12.17
C ALA A 288 -4.81 -21.13 -12.02
N GLU A 289 -3.84 -21.02 -12.94
CA GLU A 289 -2.60 -21.78 -12.87
C GLU A 289 -1.78 -21.42 -11.63
N VAL A 290 -1.53 -20.11 -11.42
CA VAL A 290 -0.78 -19.62 -10.27
C VAL A 290 -1.51 -19.93 -8.97
N GLY A 291 -2.83 -19.74 -8.94
CA GLY A 291 -3.66 -20.08 -7.79
C GLY A 291 -3.59 -21.56 -7.40
N MET A 292 -3.60 -22.46 -8.38
CA MET A 292 -3.47 -23.92 -8.12
C MET A 292 -2.09 -24.29 -7.59
N ILE A 293 -0.99 -23.70 -8.10
CA ILE A 293 0.36 -23.91 -7.59
C ILE A 293 0.42 -23.55 -6.09
N LEU A 294 -0.04 -22.37 -5.74
CA LEU A 294 -0.02 -21.88 -4.35
C LEU A 294 -0.95 -22.69 -3.44
N THR A 295 -2.07 -23.17 -3.97
CA THR A 295 -3.03 -23.96 -3.19
C THR A 295 -2.52 -25.36 -2.91
N ALA A 296 -1.92 -26.02 -3.90
CA ALA A 296 -1.33 -27.36 -3.70
C ALA A 296 -0.28 -27.34 -2.58
N ALA A 297 0.43 -26.21 -2.41
CA ALA A 297 1.37 -25.99 -1.31
C ALA A 297 0.72 -25.45 -0.01
N GLY A 298 -0.61 -25.24 0.00
CA GLY A 298 -1.32 -24.69 1.15
C GLY A 298 -0.97 -23.21 1.45
N ILE A 299 -0.41 -22.47 0.48
CA ILE A 299 -0.02 -21.05 0.63
C ILE A 299 -1.17 -20.10 0.28
N ASN A 300 -2.04 -20.48 -0.66
CA ASN A 300 -3.14 -19.61 -1.09
C ASN A 300 -4.12 -19.35 0.06
N HIS A 301 -4.49 -18.07 0.26
CA HIS A 301 -5.51 -17.68 1.23
C HIS A 301 -6.94 -17.86 0.67
N GLY A 302 -7.11 -17.70 -0.64
CA GLY A 302 -8.38 -17.81 -1.37
C GLY A 302 -8.31 -17.14 -2.74
N MET A 303 -9.32 -17.38 -3.57
CA MET A 303 -9.43 -16.81 -4.92
C MET A 303 -10.49 -15.72 -4.94
N THR A 304 -10.06 -14.47 -5.11
CA THR A 304 -10.98 -13.33 -5.24
C THR A 304 -11.54 -13.24 -6.66
N LEU A 305 -12.86 -13.17 -6.77
CA LEU A 305 -13.57 -12.82 -8.00
C LEU A 305 -14.22 -11.44 -7.80
N ALA A 306 -13.41 -10.38 -7.86
CA ALA A 306 -13.82 -9.01 -7.56
C ALA A 306 -14.63 -8.41 -8.71
N LEU A 307 -15.95 -8.47 -8.66
CA LEU A 307 -16.85 -7.91 -9.67
C LEU A 307 -17.26 -6.46 -9.37
N GLN A 308 -17.33 -6.09 -8.10
CA GLN A 308 -17.73 -4.79 -7.53
C GLN A 308 -19.22 -4.45 -7.72
N SER A 309 -19.81 -4.71 -8.87
CA SER A 309 -21.24 -4.74 -9.21
C SER A 309 -21.45 -5.65 -10.41
N VAL A 310 -22.68 -6.10 -10.63
CA VAL A 310 -23.11 -6.81 -11.85
C VAL A 310 -24.12 -6.00 -12.68
N SER A 311 -24.53 -4.83 -12.19
CA SER A 311 -25.42 -3.90 -12.91
C SER A 311 -24.67 -3.22 -14.05
N GLU A 312 -25.16 -3.31 -15.28
CA GLU A 312 -24.53 -2.68 -16.44
C GLU A 312 -24.40 -1.18 -16.29
N ASP A 313 -25.45 -0.50 -15.82
CA ASP A 313 -25.45 0.96 -15.61
C ASP A 313 -24.39 1.37 -14.58
N THR A 314 -24.26 0.60 -13.52
CA THR A 314 -23.24 0.79 -12.49
C THR A 314 -21.83 0.56 -13.06
N LEU A 315 -21.62 -0.51 -13.82
CA LEU A 315 -20.33 -0.82 -14.44
C LEU A 315 -19.88 0.28 -15.40
N VAL A 316 -20.82 0.83 -16.19
CA VAL A 316 -20.56 2.01 -17.04
C VAL A 316 -20.18 3.22 -16.17
N ALA A 317 -20.94 3.50 -15.12
CA ALA A 317 -20.66 4.63 -14.23
C ALA A 317 -19.28 4.55 -13.59
N ILE A 318 -18.87 3.36 -13.14
CA ILE A 318 -17.56 3.16 -12.49
C ILE A 318 -16.41 2.83 -13.45
N ASN A 319 -16.65 2.96 -14.78
CA ASN A 319 -15.66 2.67 -15.82
C ASN A 319 -15.01 1.28 -15.66
N ARG A 320 -15.83 0.24 -15.48
CA ARG A 320 -15.36 -1.11 -15.24
C ARG A 320 -16.00 -2.11 -16.22
N LYS A 321 -15.18 -3.03 -16.70
CA LYS A 321 -15.63 -4.20 -17.46
C LYS A 321 -15.33 -5.46 -16.66
N ASN A 322 -16.35 -6.23 -16.36
CA ASN A 322 -16.25 -7.53 -15.71
C ASN A 322 -16.00 -8.65 -16.71
N ILE A 323 -15.69 -9.84 -16.20
CA ILE A 323 -15.81 -11.11 -16.93
C ILE A 323 -17.29 -11.45 -17.15
N ASP A 324 -17.60 -12.16 -18.23
CA ASP A 324 -18.96 -12.61 -18.52
C ASP A 324 -19.46 -13.60 -17.45
N SER A 325 -20.77 -13.66 -17.23
CA SER A 325 -21.40 -14.53 -16.23
C SER A 325 -21.09 -16.00 -16.45
N ASP A 326 -21.05 -16.47 -17.72
CA ASP A 326 -20.65 -17.84 -18.05
C ASP A 326 -19.21 -18.16 -17.64
N VAL A 327 -18.30 -17.22 -17.86
CA VAL A 327 -16.89 -17.33 -17.45
C VAL A 327 -16.76 -17.32 -15.93
N TYR A 328 -17.52 -16.46 -15.25
CA TYR A 328 -17.58 -16.41 -13.80
C TYR A 328 -18.02 -17.77 -13.23
N ARG A 329 -19.09 -18.36 -13.81
CA ARG A 329 -19.59 -19.69 -13.44
C ARG A 329 -18.56 -20.79 -13.68
N GLU A 330 -17.90 -20.79 -14.85
CA GLU A 330 -16.84 -21.76 -15.18
C GLU A 330 -15.69 -21.70 -14.17
N LEU A 331 -15.24 -20.49 -13.81
CA LEU A 331 -14.17 -20.31 -12.82
C LEU A 331 -14.59 -20.79 -11.43
N ASN A 332 -15.81 -20.46 -10.96
CA ASN A 332 -16.31 -20.95 -9.69
C ASN A 332 -16.34 -22.47 -9.63
N LEU A 333 -16.86 -23.14 -10.67
CA LEU A 333 -16.88 -24.59 -10.75
C LEU A 333 -15.46 -25.19 -10.77
N LYS A 334 -14.56 -24.60 -11.52
CA LYS A 334 -13.15 -25.02 -11.57
C LYS A 334 -12.48 -24.94 -10.21
N TYR A 335 -12.67 -23.84 -9.49
CA TYR A 335 -12.09 -23.64 -8.17
C TYR A 335 -12.74 -24.56 -7.13
N LEU A 336 -14.07 -24.72 -7.18
CA LEU A 336 -14.78 -25.66 -6.31
C LEU A 336 -14.25 -27.09 -6.47
N ASN A 337 -14.10 -27.58 -7.72
CA ASN A 337 -13.58 -28.89 -8.01
C ASN A 337 -12.12 -29.10 -7.58
N ALA A 338 -11.36 -28.01 -7.52
CA ALA A 338 -9.98 -28.02 -7.03
C ALA A 338 -9.88 -27.85 -5.50
N GLY A 339 -11.01 -27.75 -4.79
CA GLY A 339 -11.04 -27.51 -3.34
C GLY A 339 -10.59 -26.11 -2.93
N LEU A 340 -10.68 -25.14 -3.85
CA LEU A 340 -10.24 -23.75 -3.64
C LEU A 340 -11.39 -22.90 -3.14
N PRO A 341 -11.27 -22.25 -1.96
CA PRO A 341 -12.25 -21.28 -1.54
C PRO A 341 -12.23 -20.06 -2.47
N THR A 342 -13.43 -19.67 -2.94
CA THR A 342 -13.61 -18.42 -3.70
C THR A 342 -14.41 -17.44 -2.87
N TYR A 343 -14.20 -16.15 -3.12
CA TYR A 343 -15.06 -15.10 -2.61
C TYR A 343 -15.23 -14.01 -3.68
N THR A 344 -16.44 -13.46 -3.70
CA THR A 344 -16.77 -12.35 -4.61
C THR A 344 -16.86 -11.06 -3.81
N GLU A 345 -16.28 -10.02 -4.36
CA GLU A 345 -16.31 -8.68 -3.74
C GLU A 345 -17.26 -7.78 -4.51
N ILE A 346 -18.10 -7.09 -3.75
CA ILE A 346 -19.09 -6.12 -4.23
C ILE A 346 -18.98 -4.85 -3.37
N ILE A 347 -19.18 -3.70 -3.99
CA ILE A 347 -19.21 -2.40 -3.31
C ILE A 347 -20.65 -1.87 -3.36
N CYS A 348 -21.18 -1.41 -2.23
CA CYS A 348 -22.54 -0.89 -2.11
C CYS A 348 -22.61 0.36 -1.23
N PRO A 349 -23.37 1.40 -1.64
CA PRO A 349 -23.92 1.62 -2.99
C PRO A 349 -22.87 2.22 -3.93
N LEU A 350 -22.88 1.80 -5.17
CA LEU A 350 -22.10 2.44 -6.23
C LEU A 350 -22.99 3.42 -7.04
N PRO A 351 -22.42 4.39 -7.77
CA PRO A 351 -23.19 5.28 -8.66
C PRO A 351 -24.00 4.50 -9.68
N ALA A 352 -25.22 4.97 -9.92
CA ALA A 352 -26.25 4.35 -10.77
C ALA A 352 -26.78 2.98 -10.27
N GLU A 353 -26.36 2.50 -9.09
CA GLU A 353 -26.92 1.30 -8.48
C GLU A 353 -28.26 1.61 -7.82
N THR A 354 -29.26 0.77 -8.06
CA THR A 354 -30.54 0.80 -7.37
C THR A 354 -30.65 -0.36 -6.38
N LYS A 355 -31.54 -0.25 -5.40
CA LYS A 355 -31.82 -1.37 -4.49
C LYS A 355 -32.22 -2.65 -5.25
N SER A 356 -33.01 -2.50 -6.33
CA SER A 356 -33.46 -3.66 -7.15
C SER A 356 -32.27 -4.29 -7.85
N SER A 357 -31.47 -3.50 -8.61
CA SER A 357 -30.33 -4.02 -9.35
C SER A 357 -29.27 -4.65 -8.45
N PHE A 358 -29.05 -4.09 -7.25
CA PHE A 358 -28.16 -4.68 -6.27
C PHE A 358 -28.66 -6.04 -5.77
N MET A 359 -29.95 -6.15 -5.39
CA MET A 359 -30.53 -7.42 -4.92
C MET A 359 -30.59 -8.48 -6.01
N GLU A 360 -30.96 -8.10 -7.23
CA GLU A 360 -30.93 -8.98 -8.40
C GLU A 360 -29.52 -9.48 -8.66
N GLY A 361 -28.52 -8.59 -8.54
CA GLY A 361 -27.11 -8.93 -8.68
C GLY A 361 -26.61 -9.96 -7.66
N ILE A 362 -27.01 -9.86 -6.42
CA ILE A 362 -26.69 -10.88 -5.40
C ILE A 362 -27.30 -12.22 -5.75
N CYS A 363 -28.57 -12.27 -6.19
CA CYS A 363 -29.22 -13.49 -6.63
C CYS A 363 -28.50 -14.10 -7.83
N ASP A 364 -28.14 -13.28 -8.81
CA ASP A 364 -27.42 -13.69 -10.01
C ASP A 364 -26.06 -14.36 -9.67
N LEU A 365 -25.29 -13.78 -8.75
CA LEU A 365 -24.02 -14.36 -8.29
C LEU A 365 -24.19 -15.74 -7.66
N ILE A 366 -25.24 -15.92 -6.87
CA ILE A 366 -25.55 -17.20 -6.24
C ILE A 366 -25.96 -18.23 -7.30
N GLU A 367 -26.83 -17.84 -8.24
CA GLU A 367 -27.28 -18.69 -9.36
C GLU A 367 -26.14 -19.08 -10.29
N HIS A 368 -25.13 -18.20 -10.47
CA HIS A 368 -23.92 -18.47 -11.24
C HIS A 368 -22.82 -19.16 -10.43
N GLY A 369 -23.15 -19.71 -9.27
CA GLY A 369 -22.35 -20.69 -8.57
C GLY A 369 -21.39 -20.15 -7.51
N GLN A 370 -21.59 -18.90 -7.02
CA GLN A 370 -20.89 -18.46 -5.82
C GLN A 370 -21.38 -19.27 -4.60
N HIS A 371 -20.49 -20.11 -4.07
CA HIS A 371 -20.83 -21.12 -3.07
C HIS A 371 -20.15 -20.90 -1.71
N ASN A 372 -19.21 -19.93 -1.61
CA ASN A 372 -18.50 -19.66 -0.36
C ASN A 372 -18.94 -18.32 0.25
N CYS A 373 -18.45 -17.20 -0.27
CA CYS A 373 -18.65 -15.90 0.35
C CYS A 373 -18.84 -14.80 -0.67
N ILE A 374 -19.78 -13.89 -0.39
CA ILE A 374 -19.91 -12.59 -1.05
C ILE A 374 -19.59 -11.54 0.00
N ASN A 375 -18.46 -10.84 -0.19
CA ASN A 375 -18.05 -9.72 0.66
C ASN A 375 -18.67 -8.43 0.11
N ILE A 376 -19.47 -7.77 0.91
CA ILE A 376 -20.09 -6.49 0.56
C ILE A 376 -19.38 -5.41 1.34
N TYR A 377 -18.76 -4.47 0.61
CA TYR A 377 -18.04 -3.34 1.19
C TYR A 377 -18.84 -2.05 1.01
N ASP A 378 -18.83 -1.21 2.02
CA ASP A 378 -19.37 0.14 1.91
C ASP A 378 -18.58 0.97 0.89
N CYS A 379 -19.29 1.69 0.02
CA CYS A 379 -18.66 2.59 -0.93
C CYS A 379 -18.05 3.79 -0.19
N SER A 380 -16.74 3.83 -0.14
CA SER A 380 -15.99 4.98 0.37
C SER A 380 -15.40 5.78 -0.79
N VAL A 381 -15.75 7.06 -0.86
CA VAL A 381 -15.16 7.97 -1.85
C VAL A 381 -13.74 8.30 -1.42
N THR A 382 -12.76 7.67 -2.07
CA THR A 382 -11.35 7.84 -1.71
C THR A 382 -10.76 9.13 -2.29
N LYS A 383 -9.88 9.77 -1.52
CA LYS A 383 -9.14 10.95 -2.01
C LYS A 383 -8.32 10.59 -3.25
N GLY A 384 -8.33 11.47 -4.26
CA GLY A 384 -7.63 11.26 -5.52
C GLY A 384 -8.29 10.28 -6.49
N SER A 385 -9.46 9.69 -6.16
CA SER A 385 -10.28 8.94 -7.13
C SER A 385 -11.12 9.88 -7.99
N GLU A 386 -11.53 9.42 -9.18
CA GLU A 386 -12.44 10.19 -10.05
C GLU A 386 -13.81 10.39 -9.39
N MET A 387 -14.26 9.45 -8.56
CA MET A 387 -15.50 9.59 -7.79
C MET A 387 -15.47 10.77 -6.81
N ASN A 388 -14.29 11.27 -6.43
CA ASN A 388 -14.14 12.46 -5.58
C ASN A 388 -14.11 13.77 -6.39
N ASP A 389 -14.17 13.72 -7.71
CA ASP A 389 -14.22 14.90 -8.57
C ASP A 389 -15.60 15.55 -8.54
N GLU A 390 -15.66 16.89 -8.44
CA GLU A 390 -16.92 17.61 -8.40
C GLU A 390 -17.82 17.38 -9.62
N GLN A 391 -17.23 17.19 -10.80
CA GLN A 391 -18.00 16.96 -12.03
C GLN A 391 -18.60 15.56 -12.02
N TYR A 392 -17.88 14.57 -11.49
CA TYR A 392 -18.36 13.22 -11.31
C TYR A 392 -19.51 13.18 -10.29
N ILE A 393 -19.34 13.85 -9.14
CA ILE A 393 -20.39 13.95 -8.09
C ILE A 393 -21.65 14.63 -8.62
N LYS A 394 -21.50 15.68 -9.45
CA LYS A 394 -22.65 16.35 -10.06
C LYS A 394 -23.38 15.50 -11.10
N LYS A 395 -22.69 14.55 -11.74
CA LYS A 395 -23.25 13.68 -12.77
C LYS A 395 -24.05 12.52 -12.17
N TYR A 396 -23.60 11.98 -11.07
CA TYR A 396 -24.17 10.80 -10.41
C TYR A 396 -24.67 11.10 -8.99
#